data_e62b109a28e3f70afbc7f1abf11be77f
#
_entry.id   e62b109a28e3f70afbc7f1abf11be77f
#
_cell.length_a   1.000
_cell.length_b   1.000
_cell.length_c   1.000
_cell.angle_alpha   90.00
_cell.angle_beta   90.00
_cell.angle_gamma   90.00
#
_symmetry.space_group_name_H-M   'P 1'
#
loop_
_entity.id
_entity.type
_entity.pdbx_description
1 polymer ?
#
loop_
_entity_poly.entity_id
_entity_poly.type
_entity_poly.pdbx_seq_one_letter_code
_entity_poly.pdbx_strand_id
1 'polypeptide(L)'
;VQKDFPASVREIILSGCQGHCGSRPFYSKEEKKLAADAMEKMQITPLAKRCYRTLSGGQQQRVLLARALCATRKMLLLDEPVSGLDPKVTAEMYALIQKLNYEDGITVVMISHDLNAALQYASHILHIGDTVFFGSKAAYLNEFPQVWQKGGTAQ
;
A
#
# COMPACT_ATOMS: atom_id res chain seq x y z
N VAL A 1 6.74 -10.48 21.47
CA VAL A 1 6.51 -9.12 20.94
C VAL A 1 6.31 -8.22 22.13
N GLN A 2 7.29 -7.34 22.42
CA GLN A 2 7.18 -6.36 23.51
C GLN A 2 5.99 -5.43 23.23
N LYS A 3 4.95 -5.58 24.04
CA LYS A 3 3.69 -4.81 23.94
C LYS A 3 3.84 -3.31 24.23
N ASP A 4 4.98 -2.84 24.71
CA ASP A 4 5.14 -1.52 25.35
C ASP A 4 6.20 -0.60 24.74
N PHE A 5 6.72 -0.89 23.55
CA PHE A 5 7.63 0.06 22.89
C PHE A 5 6.83 1.08 22.05
N PRO A 6 6.72 2.34 22.50
CA PRO A 6 5.98 3.38 21.80
C PRO A 6 6.81 3.94 20.64
N ALA A 7 6.96 3.16 19.55
CA ALA A 7 7.66 3.65 18.37
C ALA A 7 6.90 4.82 17.73
N SER A 8 7.61 5.88 17.43
CA SER A 8 7.07 7.00 16.65
C SER A 8 6.89 6.58 15.19
N VAL A 9 5.99 7.26 14.49
CA VAL A 9 5.77 7.09 13.04
C VAL A 9 7.10 7.15 12.29
N ARG A 10 7.95 8.14 12.61
CA ARG A 10 9.25 8.32 11.97
C ARG A 10 10.19 7.12 12.16
N GLU A 11 10.23 6.54 13.35
CA GLU A 11 11.08 5.37 13.65
C GLU A 11 10.61 4.14 12.87
N ILE A 12 9.29 3.92 12.79
CA ILE A 12 8.72 2.82 11.99
C ILE A 12 9.09 2.98 10.52
N ILE A 13 8.94 4.18 9.96
CA ILE A 13 9.25 4.41 8.54
C ILE A 13 10.75 4.25 8.28
N LEU A 14 11.61 4.79 9.16
CA LEU A 14 13.06 4.60 9.07
C LEU A 14 13.47 3.14 9.14
N SER A 15 12.74 2.29 9.86
CA SER A 15 13.02 0.85 9.89
C SER A 15 12.92 0.18 8.52
N GLY A 16 12.18 0.78 7.58
CA GLY A 16 12.15 0.33 6.18
C GLY A 16 13.51 0.47 5.46
N CYS A 17 14.38 1.39 5.93
CA CYS A 17 15.71 1.60 5.37
C CYS A 17 16.75 0.59 5.88
N GLN A 18 16.41 -0.31 6.83
CA GLN A 18 17.40 -1.21 7.47
C GLN A 18 18.18 -2.06 6.46
N GLY A 19 17.54 -2.49 5.36
CA GLY A 19 18.22 -3.24 4.30
C GLY A 19 19.34 -2.47 3.60
N HIS A 20 19.38 -1.14 3.73
CA HIS A 20 20.40 -0.26 3.13
C HIS A 20 21.46 0.17 4.13
N CYS A 21 21.23 0.01 5.43
CA CYS A 21 22.16 0.46 6.48
C CYS A 21 23.46 -0.37 6.55
N GLY A 22 23.45 -1.64 6.11
CA GLY A 22 24.57 -2.57 6.33
C GLY A 22 24.85 -2.72 7.83
N SER A 23 26.12 -2.64 8.22
CA SER A 23 26.54 -2.74 9.64
C SER A 23 26.59 -1.40 10.38
N ARG A 24 26.06 -0.31 9.81
CA ARG A 24 26.08 1.03 10.45
C ARG A 24 25.03 1.12 11.57
N PRO A 25 25.39 1.68 12.75
CA PRO A 25 24.48 1.81 13.87
C PRO A 25 23.46 2.96 13.73
N PHE A 26 23.67 3.88 12.77
CA PHE A 26 22.83 5.06 12.58
C PHE A 26 22.43 5.24 11.12
N TYR A 27 21.21 5.76 10.91
CA TYR A 27 20.69 6.12 9.59
C TYR A 27 21.44 7.33 9.00
N SER A 28 21.80 7.23 7.72
CA SER A 28 22.45 8.30 6.97
C SER A 28 21.51 9.49 6.70
N LYS A 29 22.05 10.57 6.14
CA LYS A 29 21.23 11.72 5.71
C LYS A 29 20.29 11.34 4.58
N GLU A 30 20.72 10.48 3.66
CA GLU A 30 19.96 9.98 2.52
C GLU A 30 18.80 9.13 2.98
N GLU A 31 18.99 8.24 3.94
CA GLU A 31 17.92 7.40 4.52
C GLU A 31 16.89 8.23 5.29
N LYS A 32 17.34 9.24 6.03
CA LYS A 32 16.46 10.20 6.71
C LYS A 32 15.65 11.03 5.71
N LYS A 33 16.26 11.42 4.58
CA LYS A 33 15.57 12.12 3.49
C LYS A 33 14.54 11.20 2.83
N LEU A 34 14.92 9.97 2.50
CA LEU A 34 14.00 8.98 1.93
C LEU A 34 12.76 8.75 2.81
N ALA A 35 12.96 8.63 4.13
CA ALA A 35 11.85 8.51 5.07
C ALA A 35 10.97 9.78 5.11
N ALA A 36 11.56 10.98 5.00
CA ALA A 36 10.81 12.23 4.95
C ALA A 36 9.99 12.34 3.66
N ASP A 37 10.58 12.01 2.52
CA ASP A 37 9.90 12.00 1.21
C ASP A 37 8.74 10.96 1.20
N ALA A 38 8.94 9.79 1.80
CA ALA A 38 7.89 8.77 1.94
C ALA A 38 6.74 9.25 2.85
N MET A 39 7.04 9.97 3.95
CA MET A 39 5.99 10.56 4.81
C MET A 39 5.19 11.63 4.07
N GLU A 40 5.85 12.44 3.26
CA GLU A 40 5.19 13.47 2.46
C GLU A 40 4.26 12.85 1.41
N LYS A 41 4.75 11.85 0.65
CA LYS A 41 3.94 11.11 -0.33
C LYS A 41 2.70 10.48 0.29
N MET A 42 2.81 9.94 1.48
CA MET A 42 1.69 9.34 2.22
C MET A 42 0.86 10.35 3.02
N GLN A 43 1.19 11.66 2.95
CA GLN A 43 0.47 12.75 3.63
C GLN A 43 0.41 12.56 5.16
N ILE A 44 1.48 12.04 5.76
CA ILE A 44 1.58 11.77 7.20
C ILE A 44 2.71 12.52 7.90
N THR A 45 3.36 13.46 7.24
CA THR A 45 4.43 14.29 7.83
C THR A 45 4.05 14.92 9.17
N PRO A 46 2.80 15.46 9.37
CA PRO A 46 2.40 16.01 10.67
C PRO A 46 2.36 14.97 11.80
N LEU A 47 2.31 13.68 11.46
CA LEU A 47 2.22 12.58 12.42
C LEU A 47 3.59 12.01 12.82
N ALA A 48 4.70 12.53 12.27
CA ALA A 48 6.04 11.96 12.38
C ALA A 48 6.48 11.64 13.82
N LYS A 49 6.08 12.48 14.79
CA LYS A 49 6.42 12.33 16.22
C LYS A 49 5.35 11.59 17.03
N ARG A 50 4.20 11.26 16.44
CA ARG A 50 3.13 10.55 17.15
C ARG A 50 3.47 9.08 17.33
N CYS A 51 2.98 8.50 18.41
CA CYS A 51 3.05 7.06 18.63
C CYS A 51 2.15 6.35 17.60
N TYR A 52 2.69 5.34 16.90
CA TYR A 52 1.96 4.58 15.89
C TYR A 52 0.63 3.99 16.38
N ARG A 53 0.62 3.51 17.63
CA ARG A 53 -0.57 2.88 18.23
C ARG A 53 -1.75 3.84 18.44
N THR A 54 -1.48 5.16 18.50
CA THR A 54 -2.53 6.17 18.69
C THR A 54 -3.14 6.64 17.38
N LEU A 55 -2.72 6.09 16.26
CA LEU A 55 -3.19 6.43 14.94
C LEU A 55 -4.48 5.68 14.59
N SER A 56 -5.32 6.29 13.73
CA SER A 56 -6.44 5.58 13.09
C SER A 56 -5.93 4.47 12.16
N GLY A 57 -6.79 3.49 11.84
CA GLY A 57 -6.43 2.38 10.93
C GLY A 57 -5.87 2.87 9.59
N GLY A 58 -6.52 3.84 8.94
CA GLY A 58 -6.03 4.42 7.69
C GLY A 58 -4.68 5.14 7.83
N GLN A 59 -4.45 5.84 8.95
CA GLN A 59 -3.15 6.44 9.24
C GLN A 59 -2.07 5.37 9.44
N GLN A 60 -2.39 4.27 10.13
CA GLN A 60 -1.48 3.15 10.32
C GLN A 60 -1.11 2.50 8.97
N GLN A 61 -2.08 2.29 8.09
CA GLN A 61 -1.82 1.75 6.75
C GLN A 61 -0.92 2.67 5.91
N ARG A 62 -1.14 3.99 5.97
CA ARG A 62 -0.25 4.98 5.31
C ARG A 62 1.19 4.91 5.85
N VAL A 63 1.36 4.70 7.16
CA VAL A 63 2.70 4.52 7.77
C VAL A 63 3.37 3.24 7.28
N LEU A 64 2.63 2.13 7.19
CA LEU A 64 3.18 0.87 6.66
C LEU A 64 3.57 0.98 5.19
N LEU A 65 2.75 1.68 4.39
CA LEU A 65 3.05 1.94 2.99
C LEU A 65 4.29 2.84 2.84
N ALA A 66 4.41 3.91 3.64
CA ALA A 66 5.59 4.76 3.67
C ALA A 66 6.86 3.97 4.06
N ARG A 67 6.75 3.07 5.03
CA ARG A 67 7.83 2.16 5.41
C ARG A 67 8.26 1.25 4.26
N ALA A 68 7.29 0.68 3.53
CA ALA A 68 7.57 -0.17 2.38
C ALA A 68 8.28 0.62 1.25
N LEU A 69 7.92 1.89 1.03
CA LEU A 69 8.59 2.77 0.07
C LEU A 69 10.06 3.02 0.42
N CYS A 70 10.42 2.99 1.70
CA CYS A 70 11.83 3.09 2.12
C CYS A 70 12.62 1.81 1.81
N ALA A 71 11.97 0.65 1.73
CA ALA A 71 12.62 -0.62 1.45
C ALA A 71 12.80 -0.89 -0.05
N THR A 72 11.93 -0.34 -0.91
CA THR A 72 11.94 -0.61 -2.35
C THR A 72 11.53 0.62 -3.17
N ARG A 73 12.00 0.67 -4.42
CA ARG A 73 11.63 1.69 -5.41
C ARG A 73 11.05 1.09 -6.69
N LYS A 74 10.97 -0.23 -6.80
CA LYS A 74 10.58 -0.90 -8.04
C LYS A 74 9.22 -1.57 -7.95
N MET A 75 8.97 -2.30 -6.86
CA MET A 75 7.76 -3.09 -6.72
C MET A 75 7.29 -3.13 -5.28
N LEU A 76 5.99 -2.95 -5.08
CA LEU A 76 5.29 -3.14 -3.81
C LEU A 76 4.39 -4.36 -3.91
N LEU A 77 4.43 -5.19 -2.87
CA LEU A 77 3.49 -6.28 -2.66
C LEU A 77 2.61 -5.92 -1.46
N LEU A 78 1.32 -5.77 -1.69
CA LEU A 78 0.34 -5.34 -0.69
C LEU A 78 -0.68 -6.45 -0.49
N ASP A 79 -0.86 -6.84 0.77
CA ASP A 79 -1.85 -7.82 1.17
C ASP A 79 -3.00 -7.10 1.87
N GLU A 80 -4.17 -7.06 1.23
CA GLU A 80 -5.39 -6.40 1.70
C GLU A 80 -5.18 -5.01 2.34
N PRO A 81 -4.54 -4.04 1.65
CA PRO A 81 -4.09 -2.79 2.25
C PRO A 81 -5.22 -1.87 2.71
N VAL A 82 -6.46 -2.16 2.35
CA VAL A 82 -7.65 -1.37 2.70
C VAL A 82 -8.64 -2.13 3.59
N SER A 83 -8.29 -3.32 4.04
CA SER A 83 -9.16 -4.14 4.88
C SER A 83 -9.53 -3.43 6.18
N GLY A 84 -10.81 -3.41 6.52
CA GLY A 84 -11.31 -2.78 7.75
C GLY A 84 -11.30 -1.25 7.78
N LEU A 85 -11.04 -0.60 6.64
CA LEU A 85 -11.14 0.87 6.51
C LEU A 85 -12.55 1.28 6.08
N ASP A 86 -12.95 2.50 6.46
CA ASP A 86 -14.18 3.08 5.95
C ASP A 86 -14.07 3.42 4.45
N PRO A 87 -15.21 3.53 3.72
CA PRO A 87 -15.21 3.72 2.27
C PRO A 87 -14.44 4.96 1.80
N LYS A 88 -14.46 6.05 2.55
CA LYS A 88 -13.76 7.28 2.20
C LYS A 88 -12.24 7.09 2.30
N VAL A 89 -11.76 6.53 3.40
CA VAL A 89 -10.34 6.25 3.62
C VAL A 89 -9.83 5.20 2.63
N THR A 90 -10.68 4.22 2.29
CA THR A 90 -10.40 3.22 1.24
C THR A 90 -10.15 3.89 -0.11
N ALA A 91 -11.03 4.79 -0.56
CA ALA A 91 -10.85 5.52 -1.81
C ALA A 91 -9.58 6.39 -1.81
N GLU A 92 -9.30 7.08 -0.71
CA GLU A 92 -8.07 7.87 -0.55
C GLU A 92 -6.81 6.98 -0.63
N MET A 93 -6.85 5.78 -0.04
CA MET A 93 -5.73 4.83 -0.09
C MET A 93 -5.49 4.33 -1.51
N TYR A 94 -6.54 3.95 -2.24
CA TYR A 94 -6.40 3.56 -3.65
C TYR A 94 -5.84 4.69 -4.51
N ALA A 95 -6.28 5.94 -4.30
CA ALA A 95 -5.73 7.10 -5.00
C ALA A 95 -4.23 7.28 -4.74
N LEU A 96 -3.76 7.09 -3.50
CA LEU A 96 -2.33 7.10 -3.17
C LEU A 96 -1.56 5.96 -3.86
N ILE A 97 -2.10 4.74 -3.86
CA ILE A 97 -1.49 3.59 -4.54
C ILE A 97 -1.40 3.82 -6.05
N GLN A 98 -2.45 4.36 -6.67
CA GLN A 98 -2.43 4.72 -8.09
C GLN A 98 -1.35 5.76 -8.40
N LYS A 99 -1.24 6.79 -7.56
CA LYS A 99 -0.21 7.82 -7.71
C LYS A 99 1.21 7.22 -7.68
N LEU A 100 1.50 6.31 -6.77
CA LEU A 100 2.78 5.59 -6.73
C LEU A 100 3.05 4.81 -8.02
N ASN A 101 2.03 4.22 -8.62
CA ASN A 101 2.18 3.48 -9.86
C ASN A 101 2.37 4.41 -11.07
N TYR A 102 1.50 5.41 -11.26
CA TYR A 102 1.52 6.25 -12.46
C TYR A 102 2.59 7.34 -12.44
N GLU A 103 2.83 7.98 -11.29
CA GLU A 103 3.79 9.10 -11.19
C GLU A 103 5.20 8.62 -10.81
N ASP A 104 5.31 7.65 -9.91
CA ASP A 104 6.61 7.16 -9.43
C ASP A 104 7.09 5.91 -10.18
N GLY A 105 6.28 5.33 -11.07
CA GLY A 105 6.63 4.14 -11.86
C GLY A 105 6.81 2.86 -11.03
N ILE A 106 6.23 2.82 -9.82
CA ILE A 106 6.32 1.66 -8.94
C ILE A 106 5.32 0.60 -9.39
N THR A 107 5.78 -0.60 -9.67
CA THR A 107 4.88 -1.74 -9.90
C THR A 107 4.20 -2.12 -8.59
N VAL A 108 2.86 -2.18 -8.59
CA VAL A 108 2.09 -2.59 -7.42
C VAL A 108 1.40 -3.91 -7.71
N VAL A 109 1.70 -4.92 -6.90
CA VAL A 109 0.96 -6.18 -6.85
C VAL A 109 0.14 -6.18 -5.57
N MET A 110 -1.18 -6.30 -5.69
CA MET A 110 -2.09 -6.21 -4.56
C MET A 110 -2.98 -7.44 -4.50
N ILE A 111 -3.07 -8.05 -3.32
CA ILE A 111 -4.06 -9.07 -3.02
C ILE A 111 -5.30 -8.37 -2.48
N SER A 112 -6.45 -8.67 -3.06
CA SER A 112 -7.75 -8.14 -2.63
C SER A 112 -8.83 -9.17 -2.86
N HIS A 113 -9.76 -9.27 -1.93
CA HIS A 113 -11.01 -10.02 -2.09
C HIS A 113 -12.15 -9.13 -2.62
N ASP A 114 -11.93 -7.81 -2.71
CA ASP A 114 -12.87 -6.87 -3.31
C ASP A 114 -12.69 -6.81 -4.84
N LEU A 115 -13.54 -7.55 -5.52
CA LEU A 115 -13.53 -7.64 -6.96
C LEU A 115 -13.86 -6.30 -7.65
N ASN A 116 -14.75 -5.49 -7.06
CA ASN A 116 -15.12 -4.18 -7.61
C ASN A 116 -13.92 -3.23 -7.59
N ALA A 117 -13.19 -3.19 -6.49
CA ALA A 117 -11.97 -2.43 -6.38
C ALA A 117 -10.89 -2.94 -7.37
N ALA A 118 -10.71 -4.26 -7.50
CA ALA A 118 -9.79 -4.84 -8.47
C ALA A 118 -10.15 -4.41 -9.90
N LEU A 119 -11.43 -4.48 -10.28
CA LEU A 119 -11.91 -4.06 -11.60
C LEU A 119 -11.80 -2.55 -11.81
N GLN A 120 -11.90 -1.75 -10.76
CA GLN A 120 -11.78 -0.29 -10.86
C GLN A 120 -10.32 0.15 -11.03
N TYR A 121 -9.40 -0.40 -10.23
CA TYR A 121 -8.06 0.16 -10.07
C TYR A 121 -6.95 -0.64 -10.76
N ALA A 122 -7.13 -1.94 -11.00
CA ALA A 122 -6.11 -2.78 -11.63
C ALA A 122 -6.02 -2.57 -13.15
N SER A 123 -4.80 -2.63 -13.69
CA SER A 123 -4.54 -2.73 -15.13
C SER A 123 -4.52 -4.19 -15.61
N HIS A 124 -4.00 -5.08 -14.75
CA HIS A 124 -3.91 -6.53 -14.97
C HIS A 124 -4.50 -7.27 -13.79
N ILE A 125 -5.03 -8.46 -14.04
CA ILE A 125 -5.63 -9.32 -13.03
C ILE A 125 -4.97 -10.69 -13.07
N LEU A 126 -4.52 -11.15 -11.91
CA LEU A 126 -4.20 -12.54 -11.64
C LEU A 126 -5.34 -13.13 -10.84
N HIS A 127 -6.15 -13.96 -11.47
CA HIS A 127 -7.22 -14.70 -10.81
C HIS A 127 -6.71 -16.10 -10.45
N ILE A 128 -6.89 -16.50 -9.20
CA ILE A 128 -6.55 -17.82 -8.68
C ILE A 128 -7.82 -18.42 -8.08
N GLY A 129 -8.33 -19.48 -8.73
CA GLY A 129 -9.52 -20.21 -8.33
C GLY A 129 -9.44 -21.63 -8.91
N ASP A 130 -10.57 -22.18 -9.35
CA ASP A 130 -10.60 -23.48 -10.06
C ASP A 130 -9.76 -23.45 -11.35
N THR A 131 -9.64 -22.27 -11.94
CA THR A 131 -8.73 -21.97 -13.06
C THR A 131 -7.83 -20.81 -12.70
N VAL A 132 -6.62 -20.78 -13.28
CA VAL A 132 -5.69 -19.67 -13.13
C VAL A 132 -5.73 -18.83 -14.39
N PHE A 133 -5.94 -17.52 -14.24
CA PHE A 133 -5.91 -16.55 -15.32
C PHE A 133 -4.94 -15.43 -14.98
N PHE A 134 -4.14 -15.00 -15.96
CA PHE A 134 -3.36 -13.78 -15.88
C PHE A 134 -3.48 -12.99 -17.18
N GLY A 135 -3.87 -11.74 -17.09
CA GLY A 135 -4.01 -10.91 -18.28
C GLY A 135 -4.47 -9.48 -17.97
N SER A 136 -4.69 -8.70 -19.02
CA SER A 136 -5.27 -7.36 -18.86
C SER A 136 -6.69 -7.44 -18.29
N LYS A 137 -7.14 -6.36 -17.65
CA LYS A 137 -8.51 -6.23 -17.16
C LYS A 137 -9.55 -6.49 -18.28
N ALA A 138 -9.29 -6.02 -19.51
CA ALA A 138 -10.19 -6.23 -20.63
C ALA A 138 -10.28 -7.71 -21.00
N ALA A 139 -9.15 -8.43 -21.04
CA ALA A 139 -9.13 -9.88 -21.31
C ALA A 139 -9.85 -10.66 -20.20
N TYR A 140 -9.68 -10.26 -18.94
CA TYR A 140 -10.37 -10.87 -17.80
C TYR A 140 -11.89 -10.75 -17.90
N LEU A 141 -12.39 -9.57 -18.25
CA LEU A 141 -13.84 -9.33 -18.40
C LEU A 141 -14.45 -10.12 -19.57
N ASN A 142 -13.68 -10.37 -20.63
CA ASN A 142 -14.11 -11.23 -21.75
C ASN A 142 -14.18 -12.70 -21.36
N GLU A 143 -13.21 -13.18 -20.56
CA GLU A 143 -13.14 -14.56 -20.09
C GLU A 143 -14.20 -14.87 -19.03
N PHE A 144 -14.48 -13.89 -18.15
CA PHE A 144 -15.38 -14.03 -17.00
C PHE A 144 -16.52 -13.02 -17.04
N PRO A 145 -17.42 -13.02 -18.04
CA PRO A 145 -18.46 -12.00 -18.20
C PRO A 145 -19.50 -11.98 -17.03
N GLN A 146 -19.67 -13.09 -16.31
CA GLN A 146 -20.55 -13.20 -15.15
C GLN A 146 -20.07 -12.35 -13.96
N VAL A 147 -18.82 -11.97 -13.93
CA VAL A 147 -18.22 -11.14 -12.88
C VAL A 147 -18.77 -9.71 -12.95
N TRP A 148 -18.98 -9.21 -14.17
CA TRP A 148 -19.56 -7.89 -14.40
C TRP A 148 -21.01 -7.76 -13.91
N GLN A 149 -21.79 -8.84 -14.01
CA GLN A 149 -23.21 -8.86 -13.60
C GLN A 149 -23.39 -8.81 -12.07
N LYS A 150 -22.43 -9.32 -11.29
CA LYS A 150 -22.47 -9.28 -9.81
C LYS A 150 -21.97 -7.96 -9.22
N GLY A 151 -21.16 -7.20 -9.95
CA GLY A 151 -20.66 -5.90 -9.48
C GLY A 151 -21.57 -4.72 -9.81
N GLY A 152 -22.58 -4.90 -10.66
CA GLY A 152 -23.51 -3.84 -11.09
C GLY A 152 -24.76 -3.69 -10.25
N THR A 153 -24.96 -4.48 -9.20
CA THR A 153 -26.17 -4.48 -8.35
C THR A 153 -25.88 -4.10 -6.90
N ALA A 154 -25.08 -3.08 -6.67
CA ALA A 154 -25.02 -2.39 -5.38
C ALA A 154 -25.38 -0.91 -5.64
N GLN A 155 -26.70 -0.63 -5.61
CA GLN A 155 -27.24 0.70 -5.35
C GLN A 155 -27.26 0.94 -3.84
#